data_cfe67145f728ae5b2d3ac13382c9514a
#
_entry.id   cfe67145f728ae5b2d3ac13382c9514a
#
_cell.length_a   1.000
_cell.length_b   1.000
_cell.length_c   1.000
_cell.angle_alpha   90.00
_cell.angle_beta   90.00
_cell.angle_gamma   90.00
#
_symmetry.space_group_name_H-M   'P 1'
#
loop_
_entity.id
_entity.type
_entity.pdbx_description
1 polymer ?
#
loop_
_entity_poly.entity_id
_entity_poly.type
_entity_poly.pdbx_seq_one_letter_code
_entity_poly.pdbx_strand_id
1 'polypeptide(L)'
;VTATGSPNILYQWQDSIATGVWANVSEVGGTTSGFTTDPLTTTTWYRVFVAATEAGCEDIFSTVVAVNVSPDIAISAQPVGGSICTGGNFDLNVVASGSPSIQYQWEIFNGTIWVSISGANSASYNTGILTATTQYRVFVSASQNGCEDIHSNIVSVTVTPDISISAAPVGGSICTGGNLTLNVEASGSPAIHYQWQSFDGNTWSVVGSDFPSFNTGILTTTTTYRVLVYSDLSGCEDIYSAPVVVTVTPDISITTQPVGGSICLGGDLTVSVVATGSPSIHY
;
A
#
# COMPACT_ATOMS: atom_id res chain seq x y z
N VAL A 1 32.67 27.44 -31.82
CA VAL A 1 33.16 27.08 -33.17
C VAL A 1 34.59 27.57 -33.30
N THR A 2 35.45 26.76 -33.90
CA THR A 2 36.83 27.20 -34.27
C THR A 2 36.92 27.21 -35.78
N ALA A 3 37.24 28.36 -36.35
CA ALA A 3 37.52 28.50 -37.77
C ALA A 3 38.97 28.91 -37.94
N THR A 4 39.61 28.47 -39.04
CA THR A 4 41.00 28.75 -39.39
C THR A 4 41.10 29.13 -40.87
N GLY A 5 42.23 29.78 -41.25
CA GLY A 5 42.53 30.07 -42.63
C GLY A 5 42.74 31.55 -42.97
N SER A 6 41.99 32.48 -42.38
CA SER A 6 42.17 33.91 -42.56
C SER A 6 42.51 34.58 -41.24
N PRO A 7 43.32 35.67 -41.23
CA PRO A 7 43.58 36.44 -40.02
C PRO A 7 42.38 37.28 -39.53
N ASN A 8 41.37 37.53 -40.36
CA ASN A 8 40.20 38.35 -40.05
C ASN A 8 38.90 37.59 -40.27
N ILE A 9 38.62 36.63 -39.38
CA ILE A 9 37.41 35.79 -39.41
C ILE A 9 36.25 36.54 -38.77
N LEU A 10 35.14 36.59 -39.44
CA LEU A 10 33.86 37.12 -38.95
C LEU A 10 32.87 36.00 -38.70
N TYR A 11 32.12 36.11 -37.62
CA TYR A 11 31.07 35.16 -37.25
C TYR A 11 29.73 35.85 -37.21
N GLN A 12 28.67 35.15 -37.65
CA GLN A 12 27.28 35.55 -37.44
C GLN A 12 26.43 34.33 -37.14
N TRP A 13 26.01 34.20 -35.89
CA TRP A 13 25.07 33.17 -35.53
C TRP A 13 23.71 33.45 -36.08
N GLN A 14 23.02 32.41 -36.50
CA GLN A 14 21.65 32.43 -37.02
C GLN A 14 20.82 31.41 -36.26
N ASP A 15 19.59 31.77 -35.98
CA ASP A 15 18.59 30.90 -35.38
C ASP A 15 17.41 30.61 -36.29
N SER A 16 16.64 29.61 -35.97
CA SER A 16 15.42 29.24 -36.68
C SER A 16 14.48 28.47 -35.74
N ILE A 17 13.21 28.88 -35.73
CA ILE A 17 12.12 28.12 -35.03
C ILE A 17 11.38 27.18 -35.99
N ALA A 18 11.67 27.22 -37.27
CA ALA A 18 11.11 26.37 -38.32
C ALA A 18 12.18 26.03 -39.36
N THR A 19 12.21 24.83 -39.89
CA THR A 19 13.21 24.39 -40.87
C THR A 19 13.21 25.29 -42.11
N GLY A 20 14.40 25.85 -42.43
CA GLY A 20 14.63 26.62 -43.67
C GLY A 20 14.49 28.13 -43.60
N VAL A 21 13.99 28.68 -42.49
CA VAL A 21 13.91 30.14 -42.29
C VAL A 21 14.94 30.53 -41.20
N TRP A 22 16.00 31.24 -41.62
CA TRP A 22 17.11 31.64 -40.75
C TRP A 22 17.10 33.14 -40.51
N ALA A 23 17.21 33.56 -39.27
CA ALA A 23 17.39 34.95 -38.87
C ALA A 23 18.76 35.12 -38.19
N ASN A 24 19.35 36.31 -38.30
CA ASN A 24 20.57 36.62 -37.57
C ASN A 24 20.24 36.85 -36.11
N VAL A 25 20.98 36.15 -35.25
CA VAL A 25 20.91 36.38 -33.82
C VAL A 25 21.40 37.77 -33.49
N SER A 26 20.58 38.53 -32.75
CA SER A 26 20.86 39.91 -32.34
C SER A 26 21.42 40.03 -30.93
N GLU A 27 21.35 38.95 -30.13
CA GLU A 27 21.81 38.89 -28.76
C GLU A 27 23.33 39.01 -28.65
N VAL A 28 23.81 39.32 -27.44
CA VAL A 28 25.24 39.46 -27.14
C VAL A 28 25.97 38.14 -27.45
N GLY A 29 27.03 38.22 -28.23
CA GLY A 29 27.80 37.04 -28.67
C GLY A 29 27.39 36.52 -30.05
N GLY A 30 26.31 36.99 -30.64
CA GLY A 30 25.84 36.57 -31.99
C GLY A 30 26.87 36.74 -33.11
N THR A 31 27.90 37.58 -32.92
CA THR A 31 29.01 37.80 -33.84
C THR A 31 30.37 37.28 -33.34
N THR A 32 30.38 36.41 -32.35
CA THR A 32 31.62 35.80 -31.81
C THR A 32 31.72 34.31 -32.12
N SER A 33 32.87 33.71 -31.88
CA SER A 33 33.09 32.27 -32.10
C SER A 33 32.27 31.40 -31.15
N GLY A 34 31.77 31.94 -30.02
CA GLY A 34 30.87 31.29 -29.05
C GLY A 34 29.62 32.14 -28.84
N PHE A 35 28.47 31.50 -28.73
CA PHE A 35 27.19 32.14 -28.49
C PHE A 35 26.44 31.40 -27.37
N THR A 36 25.87 32.13 -26.43
CA THR A 36 24.98 31.63 -25.40
C THR A 36 23.59 32.15 -25.67
N THR A 37 22.61 31.26 -25.79
CA THR A 37 21.22 31.63 -26.04
C THR A 37 20.59 32.33 -24.83
N ASP A 38 19.66 33.23 -25.06
CA ASP A 38 18.70 33.65 -24.05
C ASP A 38 17.81 32.45 -23.63
N PRO A 39 17.04 32.56 -22.54
CA PRO A 39 16.09 31.50 -22.13
C PRO A 39 15.13 31.12 -23.26
N LEU A 40 15.16 29.86 -23.66
CA LEU A 40 14.33 29.34 -24.74
C LEU A 40 13.04 28.73 -24.20
N THR A 41 11.93 29.00 -24.88
CA THR A 41 10.61 28.42 -24.61
C THR A 41 10.19 27.36 -25.64
N THR A 42 10.91 27.29 -26.76
CA THR A 42 10.66 26.36 -27.87
C THR A 42 11.97 25.83 -28.41
N THR A 43 11.96 24.60 -28.92
CA THR A 43 13.11 24.02 -29.62
C THR A 43 13.56 24.94 -30.74
N THR A 44 14.84 25.30 -30.75
CA THR A 44 15.43 26.25 -31.67
C THR A 44 16.66 25.65 -32.33
N TRP A 45 16.82 25.86 -33.62
CA TRP A 45 17.99 25.40 -34.38
C TRP A 45 18.95 26.55 -34.56
N TYR A 46 20.24 26.27 -34.51
CA TYR A 46 21.32 27.25 -34.66
C TYR A 46 22.30 26.79 -35.70
N ARG A 47 22.86 27.76 -36.43
CA ARG A 47 24.07 27.63 -37.25
C ARG A 47 24.88 28.91 -37.17
N VAL A 48 26.14 28.86 -37.54
CA VAL A 48 26.99 30.04 -37.64
C VAL A 48 27.42 30.22 -39.08
N PHE A 49 27.24 31.42 -39.59
CA PHE A 49 27.87 31.91 -40.82
C PHE A 49 29.28 32.42 -40.48
N VAL A 50 30.26 31.97 -41.23
CA VAL A 50 31.67 32.32 -41.07
C VAL A 50 32.16 32.92 -42.39
N ALA A 51 32.67 34.13 -42.32
CA ALA A 51 33.19 34.86 -43.44
C ALA A 51 34.59 35.44 -43.16
N ALA A 52 35.28 35.90 -44.15
CA ALA A 52 36.54 36.64 -44.02
C ALA A 52 36.46 37.94 -44.83
N THR A 53 37.23 38.96 -44.43
CA THR A 53 37.24 40.24 -45.06
C THR A 53 38.14 40.30 -46.29
N GLU A 54 38.99 39.28 -46.50
CA GLU A 54 39.94 39.23 -47.62
C GLU A 54 39.24 38.77 -48.90
N ALA A 55 39.58 39.42 -50.02
CA ALA A 55 39.02 39.08 -51.34
C ALA A 55 39.41 37.66 -51.78
N GLY A 56 38.43 36.89 -52.23
CA GLY A 56 38.62 35.54 -52.72
C GLY A 56 38.46 34.42 -51.65
N CYS A 57 38.14 34.76 -50.41
CA CYS A 57 37.73 33.82 -49.41
C CYS A 57 36.28 33.41 -49.63
N GLU A 58 35.97 32.13 -49.48
CA GLU A 58 34.60 31.64 -49.54
C GLU A 58 33.95 31.68 -48.17
N ASP A 59 32.68 32.11 -48.15
CA ASP A 59 31.86 32.09 -46.95
C ASP A 59 31.29 30.71 -46.72
N ILE A 60 31.22 30.28 -45.45
CA ILE A 60 30.75 28.94 -45.10
C ILE A 60 29.74 29.00 -43.97
N PHE A 61 28.89 27.97 -43.89
CA PHE A 61 28.01 27.74 -42.77
C PHE A 61 28.48 26.48 -41.97
N SER A 62 28.30 26.53 -40.66
CA SER A 62 28.45 25.34 -39.85
C SER A 62 27.32 24.34 -40.14
N THR A 63 27.46 23.12 -39.66
CA THR A 63 26.32 22.21 -39.51
C THR A 63 25.28 22.84 -38.58
N VAL A 64 24.02 22.47 -38.80
CA VAL A 64 22.89 22.87 -37.92
C VAL A 64 22.91 22.08 -36.66
N VAL A 65 22.71 22.74 -35.51
CA VAL A 65 22.50 22.11 -34.21
C VAL A 65 21.12 22.50 -33.66
N ALA A 66 20.45 21.57 -32.98
CA ALA A 66 19.19 21.82 -32.29
C ALA A 66 19.44 21.96 -30.78
N VAL A 67 18.84 23.00 -30.20
CA VAL A 67 18.67 23.14 -28.75
C VAL A 67 17.22 22.74 -28.44
N ASN A 68 17.05 21.53 -27.92
CA ASN A 68 15.72 21.01 -27.62
C ASN A 68 15.22 21.57 -26.29
N VAL A 69 14.00 22.11 -26.29
CA VAL A 69 13.30 22.53 -25.08
C VAL A 69 12.31 21.45 -24.71
N SER A 70 12.45 20.92 -23.50
CA SER A 70 11.54 19.94 -22.90
C SER A 70 10.64 20.64 -21.88
N PRO A 71 9.42 20.14 -21.63
CA PRO A 71 8.59 20.64 -20.53
C PRO A 71 9.29 20.50 -19.18
N ASP A 72 8.94 21.35 -18.23
CA ASP A 72 9.38 21.23 -16.85
C ASP A 72 8.92 19.93 -16.19
N ILE A 73 9.58 19.56 -15.10
CA ILE A 73 9.22 18.38 -14.33
C ILE A 73 7.83 18.58 -13.72
N ALA A 74 6.99 17.56 -13.88
CA ALA A 74 5.68 17.50 -13.26
C ALA A 74 5.45 16.12 -12.64
N ILE A 75 4.92 16.07 -11.41
CA ILE A 75 4.48 14.82 -10.78
C ILE A 75 3.02 14.59 -11.19
N SER A 76 2.79 13.61 -12.05
CA SER A 76 1.46 13.24 -12.55
C SER A 76 0.71 12.28 -11.61
N ALA A 77 1.43 11.48 -10.80
CA ALA A 77 0.84 10.70 -9.72
C ALA A 77 1.70 10.84 -8.46
N GLN A 78 1.08 11.39 -7.42
CA GLN A 78 1.71 11.55 -6.11
C GLN A 78 1.85 10.19 -5.42
N PRO A 79 2.88 9.98 -4.58
CA PRO A 79 2.96 8.80 -3.76
C PRO A 79 1.76 8.72 -2.79
N VAL A 80 1.33 7.50 -2.50
CA VAL A 80 0.22 7.21 -1.58
C VAL A 80 0.76 6.37 -0.43
N GLY A 81 0.46 6.78 0.79
CA GLY A 81 0.79 6.03 1.99
C GLY A 81 -0.26 4.96 2.31
N GLY A 82 -0.03 4.23 3.39
CA GLY A 82 -0.91 3.16 3.82
C GLY A 82 -0.65 2.74 5.26
N SER A 83 -1.21 1.59 5.64
CA SER A 83 -1.02 0.99 6.96
C SER A 83 -0.35 -0.38 6.83
N ILE A 84 0.46 -0.71 7.81
CA ILE A 84 1.14 -1.99 7.98
C ILE A 84 1.11 -2.37 9.46
N CYS A 85 1.35 -3.63 9.80
CA CYS A 85 1.65 -4.01 11.17
C CYS A 85 3.13 -3.81 11.49
N THR A 86 3.48 -3.84 12.77
CA THR A 86 4.86 -3.77 13.25
C THR A 86 5.72 -4.83 12.57
N GLY A 87 6.85 -4.43 11.99
CA GLY A 87 7.73 -5.35 11.26
C GLY A 87 7.40 -5.52 9.77
N GLY A 88 6.33 -4.93 9.29
CA GLY A 88 5.97 -4.92 7.87
C GLY A 88 6.77 -3.90 7.06
N ASN A 89 6.55 -3.92 5.75
CA ASN A 89 7.12 -2.97 4.78
C ASN A 89 6.04 -2.44 3.85
N PHE A 90 6.34 -1.36 3.14
CA PHE A 90 5.39 -0.71 2.23
C PHE A 90 6.09 -0.23 0.96
N ASP A 91 5.42 -0.38 -0.19
CA ASP A 91 5.92 0.10 -1.48
C ASP A 91 5.32 1.48 -1.81
N LEU A 92 6.18 2.47 -1.91
CA LEU A 92 5.85 3.83 -2.33
C LEU A 92 6.18 4.01 -3.81
N ASN A 93 5.29 4.65 -4.56
CA ASN A 93 5.45 4.88 -5.99
C ASN A 93 5.10 6.33 -6.34
N VAL A 94 5.84 6.90 -7.30
CA VAL A 94 5.60 8.22 -7.88
C VAL A 94 5.64 8.12 -9.39
N VAL A 95 4.86 8.94 -10.09
CA VAL A 95 4.98 9.09 -11.55
C VAL A 95 5.29 10.55 -11.86
N ALA A 96 6.41 10.79 -12.52
CA ALA A 96 6.83 12.11 -12.98
C ALA A 96 7.08 12.11 -14.48
N SER A 97 6.93 13.26 -15.12
CA SER A 97 7.11 13.50 -16.56
C SER A 97 7.69 14.89 -16.81
N GLY A 98 8.00 15.19 -18.06
CA GLY A 98 8.54 16.49 -18.51
C GLY A 98 9.94 16.34 -19.07
N SER A 99 10.95 16.35 -18.22
CA SER A 99 12.35 16.23 -18.66
C SER A 99 12.69 14.81 -19.13
N PRO A 100 13.54 14.63 -20.15
CA PRO A 100 14.01 13.31 -20.60
C PRO A 100 14.97 12.62 -19.64
N SER A 101 15.48 13.32 -18.61
CA SER A 101 16.48 12.80 -17.66
C SER A 101 16.04 13.03 -16.22
N ILE A 102 14.84 12.53 -15.88
CA ILE A 102 14.29 12.62 -14.53
C ILE A 102 15.10 11.75 -13.58
N GLN A 103 15.45 12.32 -12.43
CA GLN A 103 16.12 11.67 -11.32
C GLN A 103 15.23 11.74 -10.08
N TYR A 104 15.30 10.70 -9.25
CA TYR A 104 14.52 10.57 -8.02
C TYR A 104 15.46 10.46 -6.83
N GLN A 105 15.07 11.01 -5.69
CA GLN A 105 15.71 10.78 -4.40
C GLN A 105 14.63 10.75 -3.32
N TRP A 106 14.36 9.57 -2.77
CA TRP A 106 13.45 9.45 -1.64
C TRP A 106 14.09 9.98 -0.37
N GLU A 107 13.27 10.63 0.44
CA GLU A 107 13.64 11.24 1.70
C GLU A 107 12.71 10.75 2.81
N ILE A 108 13.28 10.56 3.99
CA ILE A 108 12.60 10.18 5.23
C ILE A 108 12.63 11.36 6.21
N PHE A 109 11.53 11.56 6.93
CA PHE A 109 11.49 12.54 8.02
C PHE A 109 11.95 11.88 9.31
N ASN A 110 13.02 12.37 9.90
CA ASN A 110 13.60 11.84 11.15
C ASN A 110 13.01 12.45 12.43
N GLY A 111 11.91 13.21 12.31
CA GLY A 111 11.26 13.94 13.41
C GLY A 111 11.69 15.42 13.50
N THR A 112 12.73 15.82 12.77
CA THR A 112 13.25 17.21 12.78
C THR A 112 13.49 17.73 11.37
N ILE A 113 14.15 16.95 10.52
CA ILE A 113 14.51 17.31 9.15
C ILE A 113 14.25 16.14 8.19
N TRP A 114 14.19 16.46 6.91
CA TRP A 114 14.19 15.49 5.82
C TRP A 114 15.61 15.02 5.53
N VAL A 115 15.80 13.71 5.43
CA VAL A 115 17.10 13.07 5.18
C VAL A 115 16.99 12.18 3.95
N SER A 116 17.90 12.33 3.01
CA SER A 116 17.97 11.50 1.81
C SER A 116 18.29 10.05 2.17
N ILE A 117 17.51 9.11 1.61
CA ILE A 117 17.70 7.67 1.80
C ILE A 117 18.74 7.20 0.78
N SER A 118 19.86 6.68 1.26
CA SER A 118 20.94 6.22 0.39
C SER A 118 20.47 5.10 -0.56
N GLY A 119 20.69 5.29 -1.86
CA GLY A 119 20.33 4.31 -2.90
C GLY A 119 18.86 4.31 -3.31
N ALA A 120 18.00 5.15 -2.71
CA ALA A 120 16.59 5.24 -3.07
C ALA A 120 16.36 6.23 -4.23
N ASN A 121 16.82 5.85 -5.43
CA ASN A 121 16.91 6.73 -6.61
C ASN A 121 15.95 6.32 -7.74
N SER A 122 14.94 5.52 -7.45
CA SER A 122 13.93 5.04 -8.42
C SER A 122 12.57 5.69 -8.18
N ALA A 123 11.68 5.63 -9.19
CA ALA A 123 10.30 6.05 -9.06
C ALA A 123 9.52 5.23 -8.01
N SER A 124 10.00 4.04 -7.67
CA SER A 124 9.47 3.18 -6.59
C SER A 124 10.50 3.04 -5.48
N TYR A 125 10.01 2.97 -4.25
CA TYR A 125 10.82 2.75 -3.05
C TYR A 125 10.10 1.81 -2.08
N ASN A 126 10.75 0.73 -1.66
CA ASN A 126 10.28 -0.12 -0.57
C ASN A 126 10.88 0.39 0.75
N THR A 127 10.03 0.62 1.74
CA THR A 127 10.44 1.20 3.03
C THR A 127 11.39 0.33 3.83
N GLY A 128 11.48 -0.98 3.51
CA GLY A 128 12.02 -1.97 4.41
C GLY A 128 11.15 -2.13 5.66
N ILE A 129 11.68 -2.82 6.65
CA ILE A 129 10.98 -3.12 7.91
C ILE A 129 10.76 -1.84 8.71
N LEU A 130 9.49 -1.56 9.09
CA LEU A 130 9.11 -0.44 9.93
C LEU A 130 8.56 -0.91 11.29
N THR A 131 8.98 -0.25 12.34
CA THR A 131 8.49 -0.46 13.72
C THR A 131 7.74 0.76 14.28
N ALA A 132 7.71 1.86 13.54
CA ALA A 132 7.02 3.09 13.90
C ALA A 132 6.51 3.81 12.65
N THR A 133 5.40 4.51 12.80
CA THR A 133 4.83 5.37 11.75
C THR A 133 5.87 6.36 11.25
N THR A 134 6.06 6.39 9.93
CA THR A 134 7.14 7.13 9.29
C THR A 134 6.64 7.92 8.10
N GLN A 135 7.18 9.12 7.89
CA GLN A 135 6.83 10.00 6.79
C GLN A 135 7.92 9.99 5.71
N TYR A 136 7.47 10.05 4.46
CA TYR A 136 8.30 10.03 3.27
C TYR A 136 7.86 11.12 2.29
N ARG A 137 8.80 11.54 1.45
CA ARG A 137 8.57 12.30 0.22
C ARG A 137 9.64 11.93 -0.79
N VAL A 138 9.45 12.29 -2.05
CA VAL A 138 10.47 12.14 -3.07
C VAL A 138 10.82 13.51 -3.67
N PHE A 139 12.12 13.77 -3.76
CA PHE A 139 12.70 14.85 -4.52
C PHE A 139 12.87 14.39 -5.96
N VAL A 140 12.37 15.17 -6.90
CA VAL A 140 12.43 14.88 -8.33
C VAL A 140 13.17 16.02 -9.01
N SER A 141 14.24 15.68 -9.71
CA SER A 141 15.15 16.62 -10.36
C SER A 141 15.48 16.20 -11.80
N ALA A 142 16.11 17.08 -12.54
CA ALA A 142 16.66 16.78 -13.84
C ALA A 142 18.03 17.44 -14.03
N SER A 143 18.85 16.86 -14.91
CA SER A 143 20.19 17.37 -15.20
C SER A 143 20.21 18.48 -16.25
N GLN A 144 19.10 18.76 -16.94
CA GLN A 144 19.01 19.81 -17.94
C GLN A 144 18.93 21.21 -17.29
N ASN A 145 19.61 22.18 -17.92
CA ASN A 145 19.50 23.57 -17.49
C ASN A 145 18.05 24.09 -17.66
N GLY A 146 17.58 24.84 -16.68
CA GLY A 146 16.28 25.48 -16.70
C GLY A 146 15.11 24.61 -16.19
N CYS A 147 15.33 23.32 -15.91
CA CYS A 147 14.32 22.50 -15.24
C CYS A 147 14.26 22.85 -13.75
N GLU A 148 13.04 23.04 -13.23
CA GLU A 148 12.83 23.25 -11.79
C GLU A 148 12.70 21.94 -11.06
N ASP A 149 13.42 21.81 -9.96
CA ASP A 149 13.33 20.64 -9.06
C ASP A 149 12.07 20.73 -8.19
N ILE A 150 11.42 19.62 -7.97
CA ILE A 150 10.16 19.58 -7.20
C ILE A 150 10.18 18.45 -6.15
N HIS A 151 9.39 18.63 -5.08
CA HIS A 151 9.10 17.58 -4.12
C HIS A 151 7.68 17.05 -4.31
N SER A 152 7.48 15.78 -4.04
CA SER A 152 6.14 15.21 -3.89
C SER A 152 5.42 15.74 -2.65
N ASN A 153 4.13 15.45 -2.56
CA ASN A 153 3.42 15.52 -1.29
C ASN A 153 4.08 14.60 -0.26
N ILE A 154 3.95 14.97 1.02
CA ILE A 154 4.35 14.13 2.15
C ILE A 154 3.34 12.99 2.29
N VAL A 155 3.84 11.76 2.43
CA VAL A 155 3.01 10.59 2.71
C VAL A 155 3.45 9.94 4.01
N SER A 156 2.49 9.31 4.71
CA SER A 156 2.73 8.58 5.94
C SER A 156 2.48 7.09 5.72
N VAL A 157 3.42 6.25 6.15
CA VAL A 157 3.21 4.82 6.33
C VAL A 157 2.95 4.59 7.81
N THR A 158 1.70 4.26 8.13
CA THR A 158 1.24 4.08 9.50
C THR A 158 1.56 2.67 9.98
N VAL A 159 2.27 2.55 11.09
CA VAL A 159 2.52 1.27 11.74
C VAL A 159 1.52 1.08 12.88
N THR A 160 0.75 0.00 12.82
CA THR A 160 -0.21 -0.43 13.82
C THR A 160 0.33 -1.63 14.60
N PRO A 161 -0.13 -1.87 15.84
CA PRO A 161 0.20 -3.09 16.56
C PRO A 161 -0.24 -4.34 15.79
N ASP A 162 0.39 -5.47 16.07
CA ASP A 162 -0.01 -6.77 15.54
C ASP A 162 -1.39 -7.19 16.05
N ILE A 163 -2.00 -8.15 15.33
CA ILE A 163 -3.31 -8.69 15.70
C ILE A 163 -3.21 -9.40 17.05
N SER A 164 -4.18 -9.13 17.91
CA SER A 164 -4.34 -9.84 19.18
C SER A 164 -5.81 -10.19 19.43
N ILE A 165 -6.06 -11.37 20.02
CA ILE A 165 -7.40 -11.76 20.46
C ILE A 165 -7.56 -11.28 21.91
N SER A 166 -8.45 -10.31 22.12
CA SER A 166 -8.76 -9.75 23.45
C SER A 166 -9.80 -10.57 24.19
N ALA A 167 -10.76 -11.19 23.49
CA ALA A 167 -11.69 -12.16 24.05
C ALA A 167 -11.82 -13.37 23.11
N ALA A 168 -11.36 -14.52 23.59
CA ALA A 168 -11.48 -15.78 22.86
C ALA A 168 -12.95 -16.28 22.85
N PRO A 169 -13.35 -17.07 21.85
CA PRO A 169 -14.66 -17.69 21.84
C PRO A 169 -14.86 -18.60 23.05
N VAL A 170 -16.12 -18.70 23.49
CA VAL A 170 -16.50 -19.55 24.63
C VAL A 170 -17.45 -20.61 24.11
N GLY A 171 -17.12 -21.87 24.40
CA GLY A 171 -17.99 -23.01 24.11
C GLY A 171 -19.14 -23.12 25.10
N GLY A 172 -19.97 -24.15 24.92
CA GLY A 172 -21.13 -24.38 25.80
C GLY A 172 -21.78 -25.73 25.56
N SER A 173 -22.92 -25.97 26.24
CA SER A 173 -23.71 -27.18 26.06
C SER A 173 -25.08 -26.81 25.49
N ILE A 174 -25.55 -27.62 24.58
CA ILE A 174 -26.87 -27.51 23.92
C ILE A 174 -27.51 -28.90 23.87
N CYS A 175 -28.84 -28.95 23.75
CA CYS A 175 -29.53 -30.22 23.45
C CYS A 175 -29.44 -30.55 21.94
N THR A 176 -29.69 -31.79 21.58
CA THR A 176 -29.72 -32.25 20.19
C THR A 176 -30.63 -31.37 19.36
N GLY A 177 -30.14 -30.86 18.22
CA GLY A 177 -30.92 -29.95 17.35
C GLY A 177 -30.83 -28.47 17.75
N GLY A 178 -30.11 -28.13 18.82
CA GLY A 178 -29.83 -26.75 19.22
C GLY A 178 -28.69 -26.11 18.41
N ASN A 179 -28.42 -24.82 18.67
CA ASN A 179 -27.31 -24.07 18.11
C ASN A 179 -26.68 -23.16 19.18
N LEU A 180 -25.47 -22.70 18.90
CA LEU A 180 -24.76 -21.76 19.77
C LEU A 180 -24.09 -20.68 18.89
N THR A 181 -24.14 -19.44 19.35
CA THR A 181 -23.37 -18.37 18.71
C THR A 181 -22.04 -18.20 19.45
N LEU A 182 -20.94 -18.36 18.72
CA LEU A 182 -19.57 -18.13 19.18
C LEU A 182 -19.14 -16.72 18.77
N ASN A 183 -18.46 -16.01 19.65
CA ASN A 183 -17.97 -14.66 19.42
C ASN A 183 -16.48 -14.58 19.75
N VAL A 184 -15.76 -13.76 19.00
CA VAL A 184 -14.36 -13.40 19.26
C VAL A 184 -14.21 -11.89 19.25
N GLU A 185 -13.36 -11.34 20.11
CA GLU A 185 -12.92 -9.94 20.02
C GLU A 185 -11.43 -9.90 19.71
N ALA A 186 -11.07 -9.13 18.68
CA ALA A 186 -9.70 -8.93 18.25
C ALA A 186 -9.42 -7.45 17.98
N SER A 187 -8.14 -7.08 18.09
CA SER A 187 -7.66 -5.72 17.87
C SER A 187 -6.26 -5.73 17.27
N GLY A 188 -5.73 -4.55 16.90
CA GLY A 188 -4.40 -4.35 16.35
C GLY A 188 -4.47 -3.77 14.95
N SER A 189 -4.62 -4.57 13.92
CA SER A 189 -4.73 -4.12 12.53
C SER A 189 -6.05 -3.37 12.25
N PRO A 190 -6.06 -2.36 11.38
CA PRO A 190 -7.30 -1.72 10.93
C PRO A 190 -8.13 -2.57 9.95
N ALA A 191 -7.55 -3.66 9.42
CA ALA A 191 -8.19 -4.58 8.48
C ALA A 191 -8.10 -6.01 9.04
N ILE A 192 -9.00 -6.34 9.99
CA ILE A 192 -9.07 -7.67 10.61
C ILE A 192 -10.09 -8.52 9.88
N HIS A 193 -9.70 -9.73 9.56
CA HIS A 193 -10.50 -10.77 8.94
C HIS A 193 -10.65 -11.99 9.86
N TYR A 194 -11.74 -12.73 9.72
CA TYR A 194 -12.09 -13.87 10.55
C TYR A 194 -12.38 -15.09 9.68
N GLN A 195 -11.78 -16.21 10.02
CA GLN A 195 -12.08 -17.49 9.39
C GLN A 195 -12.38 -18.55 10.45
N TRP A 196 -13.67 -18.82 10.67
CA TRP A 196 -14.11 -19.86 11.56
C TRP A 196 -13.83 -21.23 10.98
N GLN A 197 -13.48 -22.17 11.83
CA GLN A 197 -13.18 -23.55 11.46
C GLN A 197 -13.82 -24.51 12.43
N SER A 198 -14.36 -25.63 11.92
CA SER A 198 -14.84 -26.77 12.68
C SER A 198 -13.89 -27.95 12.54
N PHE A 199 -13.77 -28.76 13.57
CA PHE A 199 -12.91 -29.95 13.62
C PHE A 199 -13.77 -31.22 13.57
N ASP A 200 -13.51 -32.12 12.62
CA ASP A 200 -14.20 -33.38 12.41
C ASP A 200 -13.56 -34.56 13.17
N GLY A 201 -12.53 -34.32 13.97
CA GLY A 201 -11.71 -35.32 14.64
C GLY A 201 -10.39 -35.61 13.93
N ASN A 202 -10.23 -35.16 12.67
CA ASN A 202 -9.05 -35.35 11.83
C ASN A 202 -8.54 -34.04 11.24
N THR A 203 -9.44 -33.22 10.71
CA THR A 203 -9.11 -32.02 9.96
C THR A 203 -9.96 -30.82 10.39
N TRP A 204 -9.39 -29.64 10.20
CA TRP A 204 -10.09 -28.36 10.34
C TRP A 204 -10.71 -27.96 9.01
N SER A 205 -11.99 -27.71 8.98
CA SER A 205 -12.73 -27.23 7.79
C SER A 205 -13.27 -25.83 8.02
N VAL A 206 -13.16 -24.96 7.02
CA VAL A 206 -13.69 -23.60 7.05
C VAL A 206 -15.21 -23.63 7.14
N VAL A 207 -15.76 -22.83 8.06
CA VAL A 207 -17.20 -22.66 8.26
C VAL A 207 -17.52 -21.18 8.46
N GLY A 208 -18.78 -20.79 8.17
CA GLY A 208 -19.24 -19.43 8.36
C GLY A 208 -18.70 -18.43 7.33
N SER A 209 -18.80 -17.18 7.67
CA SER A 209 -18.35 -16.02 6.86
C SER A 209 -17.37 -15.16 7.67
N ASP A 210 -16.76 -14.16 7.02
CA ASP A 210 -15.79 -13.26 7.61
C ASP A 210 -16.45 -12.27 8.60
N PHE A 211 -16.81 -12.76 9.79
CA PHE A 211 -17.38 -11.96 10.87
C PHE A 211 -16.84 -12.42 12.24
N PRO A 212 -16.77 -11.50 13.24
CA PRO A 212 -16.34 -11.84 14.59
C PRO A 212 -17.32 -12.76 15.33
N SER A 213 -18.50 -13.01 14.78
CA SER A 213 -19.51 -13.91 15.33
C SER A 213 -19.84 -15.04 14.36
N PHE A 214 -20.02 -16.23 14.87
CA PHE A 214 -20.40 -17.43 14.13
C PHE A 214 -21.50 -18.20 14.83
N ASN A 215 -22.62 -18.45 14.15
CA ASN A 215 -23.65 -19.36 14.63
C ASN A 215 -23.37 -20.77 14.09
N THR A 216 -23.31 -21.74 14.99
CA THR A 216 -22.98 -23.13 14.64
C THR A 216 -24.01 -23.80 13.72
N GLY A 217 -25.20 -23.21 13.59
CA GLY A 217 -26.33 -23.91 13.02
C GLY A 217 -26.80 -25.08 13.92
N ILE A 218 -27.69 -25.91 13.39
CA ILE A 218 -28.24 -27.07 14.09
C ILE A 218 -27.14 -28.13 14.27
N LEU A 219 -26.86 -28.51 15.53
CA LEU A 219 -25.90 -29.57 15.87
C LEU A 219 -26.63 -30.81 16.41
N THR A 220 -26.18 -31.96 15.94
CA THR A 220 -26.61 -33.28 16.45
C THR A 220 -25.46 -34.04 17.13
N THR A 221 -24.23 -33.55 17.02
CA THR A 221 -23.02 -34.13 17.60
C THR A 221 -22.14 -33.04 18.21
N THR A 222 -21.45 -33.36 19.27
CA THR A 222 -20.44 -32.52 19.90
C THR A 222 -19.37 -32.14 18.87
N THR A 223 -19.12 -30.82 18.68
CA THR A 223 -18.22 -30.30 17.67
C THR A 223 -17.26 -29.28 18.28
N THR A 224 -16.01 -29.29 17.81
CA THR A 224 -14.98 -28.35 18.24
C THR A 224 -14.77 -27.27 17.20
N TYR A 225 -14.62 -26.02 17.63
CA TYR A 225 -14.45 -24.86 16.77
C TYR A 225 -13.23 -24.06 17.17
N ARG A 226 -12.66 -23.33 16.22
CA ARG A 226 -11.69 -22.25 16.42
C ARG A 226 -11.89 -21.16 15.37
N VAL A 227 -11.28 -20.01 15.57
CA VAL A 227 -11.24 -18.95 14.59
C VAL A 227 -9.78 -18.57 14.31
N LEU A 228 -9.45 -18.44 13.02
CA LEU A 228 -8.26 -17.73 12.54
C LEU A 228 -8.62 -16.27 12.44
N VAL A 229 -7.82 -15.40 13.03
CA VAL A 229 -7.88 -13.95 12.91
C VAL A 229 -6.63 -13.50 12.15
N TYR A 230 -6.80 -12.81 11.05
CA TYR A 230 -5.72 -12.44 10.14
C TYR A 230 -5.93 -11.07 9.50
N SER A 231 -4.92 -10.57 8.80
CA SER A 231 -4.99 -9.34 8.01
C SER A 231 -4.14 -9.46 6.75
N ASP A 232 -4.56 -8.83 5.66
CA ASP A 232 -3.80 -8.77 4.41
C ASP A 232 -2.68 -7.71 4.44
N LEU A 233 -2.56 -6.93 5.52
CA LEU A 233 -1.52 -5.92 5.65
C LEU A 233 -0.16 -6.55 5.94
N SER A 234 0.88 -5.96 5.36
CA SER A 234 2.27 -6.41 5.57
C SER A 234 2.66 -6.36 7.06
N GLY A 235 3.34 -7.40 7.53
CA GLY A 235 3.86 -7.51 8.89
C GLY A 235 2.87 -8.00 9.93
N CYS A 236 1.57 -8.16 9.60
CA CYS A 236 0.60 -8.72 10.53
C CYS A 236 0.78 -10.25 10.62
N GLU A 237 0.83 -10.75 11.84
CA GLU A 237 0.88 -12.20 12.10
C GLU A 237 -0.54 -12.76 12.28
N ASP A 238 -0.80 -13.88 11.63
CA ASP A 238 -2.05 -14.62 11.77
C ASP A 238 -2.12 -15.30 13.14
N ILE A 239 -3.27 -15.25 13.81
CA ILE A 239 -3.45 -15.84 15.13
C ILE A 239 -4.69 -16.73 15.17
N TYR A 240 -4.54 -17.94 15.72
CA TYR A 240 -5.66 -18.83 16.03
C TYR A 240 -6.15 -18.63 17.46
N SER A 241 -7.47 -18.68 17.64
CA SER A 241 -8.02 -18.85 18.98
C SER A 241 -7.69 -20.24 19.54
N ALA A 242 -7.72 -20.37 20.87
CA ALA A 242 -7.83 -21.69 21.47
C ALA A 242 -9.08 -22.40 20.95
N PRO A 243 -9.03 -23.72 20.69
CA PRO A 243 -10.22 -24.50 20.34
C PRO A 243 -11.25 -24.49 21.46
N VAL A 244 -12.53 -24.38 21.08
CA VAL A 244 -13.67 -24.45 22.01
C VAL A 244 -14.62 -25.56 21.60
N VAL A 245 -15.23 -26.21 22.59
CA VAL A 245 -16.14 -27.32 22.35
C VAL A 245 -17.59 -26.89 22.58
N VAL A 246 -18.45 -27.17 21.59
CA VAL A 246 -19.91 -27.12 21.76
C VAL A 246 -20.41 -28.53 21.98
N THR A 247 -20.76 -28.82 23.24
CA THR A 247 -21.21 -30.15 23.65
C THR A 247 -22.69 -30.32 23.33
N VAL A 248 -23.01 -31.38 22.62
CA VAL A 248 -24.42 -31.77 22.35
C VAL A 248 -24.80 -32.88 23.35
N THR A 249 -25.82 -32.62 24.14
CA THR A 249 -26.41 -33.56 25.09
C THR A 249 -27.75 -34.09 24.55
N PRO A 250 -28.14 -35.32 24.91
CA PRO A 250 -29.47 -35.83 24.55
C PRO A 250 -30.58 -34.95 25.11
N ASP A 251 -31.75 -34.99 24.48
CA ASP A 251 -32.95 -34.34 25.00
C ASP A 251 -33.40 -34.93 26.30
N ILE A 252 -34.14 -34.15 27.10
CA ILE A 252 -34.71 -34.61 28.35
C ILE A 252 -35.72 -35.72 28.04
N SER A 253 -35.61 -36.81 28.78
CA SER A 253 -36.60 -37.89 28.75
C SER A 253 -36.91 -38.37 30.13
N ILE A 254 -38.17 -38.72 30.38
CA ILE A 254 -38.56 -39.35 31.64
C ILE A 254 -38.34 -40.84 31.50
N THR A 255 -37.40 -41.41 32.32
CA THR A 255 -37.07 -42.83 32.33
C THR A 255 -37.88 -43.61 33.33
N THR A 256 -38.38 -42.96 34.38
CA THR A 256 -39.30 -43.55 35.33
C THR A 256 -40.50 -42.64 35.56
N GLN A 257 -41.66 -43.09 35.12
CA GLN A 257 -42.91 -42.35 35.32
C GLN A 257 -43.37 -42.41 36.77
N PRO A 258 -44.00 -41.36 37.30
CA PRO A 258 -44.57 -41.43 38.63
C PRO A 258 -45.69 -42.49 38.68
N VAL A 259 -45.70 -43.22 39.77
CA VAL A 259 -46.68 -44.29 40.05
C VAL A 259 -47.59 -43.82 41.18
N GLY A 260 -48.90 -43.81 40.94
CA GLY A 260 -49.91 -43.55 41.96
C GLY A 260 -50.25 -44.78 42.75
N GLY A 261 -50.97 -44.61 43.86
CA GLY A 261 -51.47 -45.69 44.71
C GLY A 261 -52.73 -45.27 45.46
N SER A 262 -53.28 -46.19 46.26
CA SER A 262 -54.45 -45.89 47.14
C SER A 262 -54.01 -45.67 48.54
N ILE A 263 -54.57 -44.67 49.20
CA ILE A 263 -54.33 -44.29 50.60
C ILE A 263 -55.63 -44.25 51.35
N CYS A 264 -55.59 -44.40 52.67
CA CYS A 264 -56.72 -44.11 53.53
C CYS A 264 -56.84 -42.62 53.83
N LEU A 265 -58.00 -42.21 54.33
CA LEU A 265 -58.24 -40.81 54.71
C LEU A 265 -57.16 -40.33 55.73
N GLY A 266 -56.45 -39.26 55.38
CA GLY A 266 -55.40 -38.66 56.17
C GLY A 266 -54.00 -39.31 55.94
N GLY A 267 -53.86 -40.32 55.08
CA GLY A 267 -52.57 -40.84 54.64
C GLY A 267 -51.88 -39.97 53.59
N ASP A 268 -50.61 -40.25 53.34
CA ASP A 268 -49.79 -39.61 52.29
C ASP A 268 -49.16 -40.71 51.36
N LEU A 269 -48.83 -40.28 50.17
CA LEU A 269 -48.13 -41.12 49.18
C LEU A 269 -47.01 -40.30 48.55
N THR A 270 -45.81 -40.82 48.63
CA THR A 270 -44.68 -40.24 47.87
C THR A 270 -44.73 -40.69 46.43
N VAL A 271 -44.79 -39.75 45.51
CA VAL A 271 -44.66 -39.99 44.08
C VAL A 271 -43.28 -39.44 43.60
N SER A 272 -42.59 -40.17 42.75
CA SER A 272 -41.29 -39.85 42.26
C SER A 272 -41.21 -39.98 40.74
N VAL A 273 -40.36 -39.21 40.12
CA VAL A 273 -40.04 -39.25 38.69
C VAL A 273 -38.52 -39.29 38.52
N VAL A 274 -38.05 -40.01 37.53
CA VAL A 274 -36.63 -39.95 37.10
C VAL A 274 -36.56 -39.50 35.66
N ALA A 275 -35.78 -38.43 35.42
CA ALA A 275 -35.53 -37.90 34.08
C ALA A 275 -34.00 -37.95 33.79
N THR A 276 -33.66 -38.04 32.50
CA THR A 276 -32.30 -38.04 31.97
C THR A 276 -32.22 -37.13 30.73
N GLY A 277 -30.99 -36.76 30.33
CA GLY A 277 -30.75 -36.03 29.07
C GLY A 277 -29.94 -34.77 29.28
N SER A 278 -30.54 -33.68 29.66
CA SER A 278 -29.84 -32.39 29.87
C SER A 278 -28.90 -32.44 31.09
N PRO A 279 -27.75 -31.73 31.06
CA PRO A 279 -26.84 -31.59 32.20
C PRO A 279 -27.47 -30.82 33.39
N SER A 280 -28.54 -30.10 33.19
CA SER A 280 -29.28 -29.32 34.22
C SER A 280 -30.78 -29.64 34.15
N ILE A 281 -31.21 -30.67 34.86
CA ILE A 281 -32.64 -31.03 34.94
C ILE A 281 -33.23 -30.36 36.19
N HIS A 282 -34.32 -29.66 36.01
CA HIS A 282 -35.14 -29.08 37.07
C HIS A 282 -36.46 -29.84 37.19
N TYR A 283 -36.87 -30.10 38.44
CA TYR A 283 -38.14 -30.80 38.76
C TYR A 283 -39.12 -29.83 39.39
#